data_42f1ff66efe1bd37ef99b29f6dc5b52f
#
_entry.id   42f1ff66efe1bd37ef99b29f6dc5b52f
#
_cell.length_a   1.000
_cell.length_b   1.000
_cell.length_c   1.000
_cell.angle_alpha   90.00
_cell.angle_beta   90.00
_cell.angle_gamma   90.00
#
_symmetry.space_group_name_H-M   'P 1'
#
loop_
_entity.id
_entity.type
_entity.pdbx_description
1 polymer ?
#
loop_
_entity_poly.entity_id
_entity_poly.type
_entity_poly.pdbx_seq_one_letter_code
_entity_poly.pdbx_strand_id
1 'polypeptide(L)'
;VLTWRIHQTEAENYGMFVSKMWQYSFDKMRPQPITPLYSADEMKGQLTNYFRSSYVDKFPLKYNSGITLETENCNPYTEVQLGFCGRVLLNAFNEIEYGETHHQTDLFNMGQDIINSWLQNGFTAQGWFIDWVNYSEGMPKEFVHSIRQQSEGIYAILHYLNYEKKHGRQHPEWEKRTRQLLNNLIALQKADGHFARKYNDAGEDIDASGGSTPSATSTLVMGYKYFKDKKYLLAAKRTIDYVEKNIISKSDYFSSTLDANCEDKEAAIAAVTSTYYLAMVTTGKERQHYIDLCKQAAYFALSWYYTWDVPFAQGQMLGDLGFKSRGWSNVSVENNHIDVFVFELPHIIKWLSSVTEEKRFEKMYDVIYSSLNQLLPTKERLCGIGKPGFYPEVVQHTTWDYGRNGKGFYNNLFAPGWTIASLWELYSPNRTVEFLK
;
A
#
# COMPACT_ATOMS: atom_id res chain seq x y z
N VAL A 1 9.23 -25.32 -31.12
CA VAL A 1 8.04 -24.83 -31.83
C VAL A 1 7.48 -23.65 -31.03
N LEU A 2 7.36 -22.49 -31.70
CA LEU A 2 6.71 -21.32 -31.11
C LEU A 2 5.25 -21.32 -31.58
N THR A 3 4.32 -21.23 -30.63
CA THR A 3 2.89 -21.13 -30.92
C THR A 3 2.41 -19.72 -30.59
N TRP A 4 1.83 -19.06 -31.55
CA TRP A 4 1.22 -17.74 -31.40
C TRP A 4 -0.29 -17.87 -31.32
N ARG A 5 -0.91 -17.05 -30.48
CA ARG A 5 -2.34 -16.91 -30.42
C ARG A 5 -2.70 -15.43 -30.56
N ILE A 6 -3.54 -15.12 -31.55
CA ILE A 6 -4.04 -13.76 -31.77
C ILE A 6 -5.48 -13.74 -31.29
N HIS A 7 -5.82 -12.76 -30.47
CA HIS A 7 -7.18 -12.44 -30.06
C HIS A 7 -7.52 -11.02 -30.53
N GLN A 8 -8.63 -10.89 -31.22
CA GLN A 8 -9.14 -9.60 -31.67
C GLN A 8 -10.44 -9.29 -30.93
N THR A 9 -10.59 -8.06 -30.44
CA THR A 9 -11.81 -7.58 -29.78
C THR A 9 -12.03 -6.11 -30.08
N GLU A 10 -13.29 -5.69 -30.08
CA GLU A 10 -13.66 -4.29 -30.14
C GLU A 10 -13.89 -3.73 -28.74
N ALA A 11 -13.52 -2.47 -28.50
CA ALA A 11 -13.75 -1.77 -27.26
C ALA A 11 -14.03 -0.28 -27.54
N GLU A 12 -14.90 0.32 -26.76
CA GLU A 12 -15.27 1.74 -26.90
C GLU A 12 -14.13 2.69 -26.46
N ASN A 13 -13.32 2.22 -25.54
CA ASN A 13 -12.19 2.98 -25.01
C ASN A 13 -11.10 2.03 -24.50
N TYR A 14 -9.94 2.60 -24.12
CA TYR A 14 -8.78 1.84 -23.68
C TYR A 14 -9.05 1.05 -22.38
N GLY A 15 -9.76 1.62 -21.40
CA GLY A 15 -10.09 0.91 -20.15
C GLY A 15 -10.97 -0.33 -20.40
N MET A 16 -11.95 -0.26 -21.32
CA MET A 16 -12.74 -1.42 -21.72
C MET A 16 -11.88 -2.44 -22.47
N PHE A 17 -10.93 -1.99 -23.29
CA PHE A 17 -9.98 -2.90 -23.95
C PHE A 17 -9.15 -3.65 -22.90
N VAL A 18 -8.58 -2.96 -21.91
CA VAL A 18 -7.82 -3.59 -20.81
C VAL A 18 -8.68 -4.61 -20.07
N SER A 19 -9.93 -4.27 -19.76
CA SER A 19 -10.86 -5.19 -19.09
C SER A 19 -11.06 -6.49 -19.88
N LYS A 20 -11.32 -6.38 -21.18
CA LYS A 20 -11.50 -7.54 -22.07
C LYS A 20 -10.23 -8.37 -22.21
N MET A 21 -9.07 -7.70 -22.32
CA MET A 21 -7.76 -8.36 -22.40
C MET A 21 -7.45 -9.13 -21.11
N TRP A 22 -7.70 -8.52 -19.95
CA TRP A 22 -7.48 -9.19 -18.67
C TRP A 22 -8.42 -10.40 -18.51
N GLN A 23 -9.72 -10.24 -18.80
CA GLN A 23 -10.70 -11.33 -18.75
C GLN A 23 -10.29 -12.50 -19.66
N TYR A 24 -9.88 -12.19 -20.91
CA TYR A 24 -9.40 -13.20 -21.83
C TYR A 24 -8.16 -13.92 -21.31
N SER A 25 -7.16 -13.18 -20.81
CA SER A 25 -5.96 -13.76 -20.24
C SER A 25 -6.29 -14.66 -19.04
N PHE A 26 -7.12 -14.17 -18.12
CA PHE A 26 -7.54 -14.94 -16.94
C PHE A 26 -8.25 -16.25 -17.33
N ASP A 27 -9.20 -16.20 -18.28
CA ASP A 27 -9.94 -17.37 -18.72
C ASP A 27 -9.06 -18.39 -19.48
N LYS A 28 -7.99 -17.93 -20.11
CA LYS A 28 -7.03 -18.81 -20.79
C LYS A 28 -6.03 -19.42 -19.83
N MET A 29 -5.49 -18.65 -18.93
CA MET A 29 -4.47 -19.10 -17.97
C MET A 29 -5.09 -19.89 -16.82
N ARG A 30 -6.33 -19.53 -16.42
CA ARG A 30 -7.07 -20.19 -15.32
C ARG A 30 -6.19 -20.34 -14.07
N PRO A 31 -5.61 -19.26 -13.56
CA PRO A 31 -4.70 -19.35 -12.42
C PRO A 31 -5.40 -20.02 -11.25
N GLN A 32 -4.71 -20.97 -10.63
CA GLN A 32 -5.18 -21.66 -9.44
C GLN A 32 -4.43 -21.12 -8.24
N PRO A 33 -5.08 -20.97 -7.07
CA PRO A 33 -4.38 -20.67 -5.85
C PRO A 33 -3.33 -21.74 -5.56
N ILE A 34 -2.30 -21.41 -4.82
CA ILE A 34 -1.35 -22.37 -4.28
C ILE A 34 -1.78 -22.75 -2.86
N THR A 35 -1.25 -23.85 -2.34
CA THR A 35 -1.43 -24.16 -0.92
C THR A 35 -0.57 -23.20 -0.12
N PRO A 36 -1.16 -22.35 0.77
CA PRO A 36 -0.38 -21.48 1.62
C PRO A 36 0.57 -22.27 2.52
N LEU A 37 1.80 -21.77 2.69
CA LEU A 37 2.79 -22.38 3.60
C LEU A 37 2.47 -22.05 5.07
N TYR A 38 1.83 -20.91 5.31
CA TYR A 38 1.53 -20.38 6.63
C TYR A 38 0.11 -19.83 6.68
N SER A 39 -0.54 -19.95 7.83
CA SER A 39 -1.80 -19.24 8.12
C SER A 39 -1.58 -17.73 8.23
N ALA A 40 -2.66 -16.95 8.22
CA ALA A 40 -2.58 -15.49 8.40
C ALA A 40 -1.93 -15.10 9.74
N ASP A 41 -2.23 -15.84 10.80
CA ASP A 41 -1.68 -15.59 12.13
C ASP A 41 -0.20 -15.94 12.21
N GLU A 42 0.23 -17.07 11.63
CA GLU A 42 1.65 -17.42 11.49
C GLU A 42 2.41 -16.39 10.66
N MET A 43 1.82 -15.90 9.55
CA MET A 43 2.42 -14.82 8.76
C MET A 43 2.68 -13.59 9.64
N LYS A 44 1.65 -13.08 10.33
CA LYS A 44 1.79 -11.93 11.23
C LYS A 44 2.79 -12.18 12.35
N GLY A 45 2.73 -13.37 12.96
CA GLY A 45 3.66 -13.77 14.01
C GLY A 45 5.12 -13.72 13.55
N GLN A 46 5.43 -14.18 12.35
CA GLN A 46 6.77 -14.09 11.79
C GLN A 46 7.17 -12.65 11.43
N LEU A 47 6.25 -11.84 10.90
CA LEU A 47 6.50 -10.44 10.58
C LEU A 47 6.82 -9.60 11.83
N THR A 48 6.39 -10.00 13.04
CA THR A 48 6.78 -9.31 14.28
C THR A 48 8.29 -9.33 14.56
N ASN A 49 9.03 -10.28 13.98
CA ASN A 49 10.49 -10.28 14.07
C ASN A 49 11.11 -9.04 13.41
N TYR A 50 10.52 -8.54 12.32
CA TYR A 50 10.92 -7.27 11.72
C TYR A 50 10.73 -6.12 12.72
N PHE A 51 9.59 -5.98 13.37
CA PHE A 51 9.34 -4.91 14.33
C PHE A 51 10.41 -4.89 15.43
N ARG A 52 10.65 -6.03 16.09
CA ARG A 52 11.65 -6.14 17.15
C ARG A 52 13.08 -5.87 16.68
N SER A 53 13.40 -6.27 15.45
CA SER A 53 14.77 -6.15 14.93
C SER A 53 15.06 -4.82 14.27
N SER A 54 14.05 -4.04 13.91
CA SER A 54 14.19 -2.77 13.19
C SER A 54 13.89 -1.54 14.04
N TYR A 55 13.47 -1.73 15.29
CA TYR A 55 13.11 -0.64 16.19
C TYR A 55 14.30 0.26 16.54
N VAL A 56 14.10 1.57 16.41
CA VAL A 56 15.08 2.62 16.70
C VAL A 56 14.45 3.63 17.64
N ASP A 57 15.00 3.74 18.86
CA ASP A 57 14.47 4.58 19.94
C ASP A 57 15.40 5.73 20.37
N LYS A 58 16.60 5.80 19.78
CA LYS A 58 17.65 6.76 20.15
C LYS A 58 17.45 8.19 19.62
N PHE A 59 16.47 8.41 18.74
CA PHE A 59 16.18 9.69 18.12
C PHE A 59 14.84 10.27 18.63
N PRO A 60 14.59 11.59 18.46
CA PRO A 60 13.31 12.20 18.82
C PRO A 60 12.10 11.52 18.21
N LEU A 61 12.14 11.20 16.90
CA LEU A 61 11.17 10.31 16.26
C LEU A 61 11.66 8.89 16.45
N LYS A 62 10.86 8.07 17.09
CA LYS A 62 11.07 6.62 17.18
C LYS A 62 10.39 5.93 16.00
N TYR A 63 10.94 4.83 15.53
CA TYR A 63 10.45 4.18 14.32
C TYR A 63 10.96 2.75 14.17
N ASN A 64 10.30 1.97 13.32
CA ASN A 64 10.90 0.79 12.72
C ASN A 64 11.67 1.24 11.48
N SER A 65 12.94 0.83 11.37
CA SER A 65 13.76 1.15 10.20
C SER A 65 13.15 0.51 8.95
N GLY A 66 12.38 1.29 8.21
CA GLY A 66 11.66 0.85 7.02
C GLY A 66 12.46 0.95 5.74
N ILE A 67 13.69 1.48 5.82
CA ILE A 67 14.57 1.65 4.66
C ILE A 67 15.89 0.98 4.94
N THR A 68 16.26 0.01 4.13
CA THR A 68 17.58 -0.63 4.10
C THR A 68 17.83 -1.22 2.72
N LEU A 69 19.06 -1.14 2.25
CA LEU A 69 19.46 -1.65 0.94
C LEU A 69 20.21 -2.98 1.02
N GLU A 70 20.43 -3.50 2.24
CA GLU A 70 21.24 -4.69 2.47
C GLU A 70 20.39 -5.88 2.87
N THR A 71 20.45 -6.96 2.09
CA THR A 71 19.74 -8.21 2.40
C THR A 71 20.46 -9.07 3.43
N GLU A 72 21.78 -8.90 3.60
CA GLU A 72 22.60 -9.75 4.46
C GLU A 72 22.59 -9.31 5.92
N ASN A 73 22.66 -7.99 6.17
CA ASN A 73 22.81 -7.45 7.51
C ASN A 73 21.48 -7.11 8.16
N CYS A 74 20.52 -6.57 7.42
CA CYS A 74 19.20 -6.12 7.91
C CYS A 74 19.32 -5.24 9.17
N ASN A 75 20.36 -4.38 9.24
CA ASN A 75 20.57 -3.52 10.37
C ASN A 75 19.67 -2.29 10.32
N PRO A 76 19.18 -1.79 11.45
CA PRO A 76 18.43 -0.54 11.52
C PRO A 76 19.21 0.62 10.91
N TYR A 77 18.53 1.41 10.08
CA TYR A 77 19.10 2.58 9.41
C TYR A 77 18.68 3.88 10.11
N THR A 78 19.35 4.98 9.83
CA THR A 78 19.10 6.28 10.46
C THR A 78 17.99 7.08 9.76
N GLU A 79 17.32 6.48 8.81
CA GLU A 79 16.34 7.11 7.95
C GLU A 79 14.93 6.67 8.35
N VAL A 80 14.03 7.67 8.49
CA VAL A 80 12.63 7.45 8.83
C VAL A 80 11.73 8.13 7.81
N GLN A 81 10.69 7.44 7.40
CA GLN A 81 9.73 7.92 6.43
C GLN A 81 8.30 7.59 6.89
N LEU A 82 7.45 8.62 6.93
CA LEU A 82 6.07 8.55 7.45
C LEU A 82 5.21 7.52 6.71
N GLY A 83 5.17 7.66 5.40
CA GLY A 83 4.42 6.82 4.46
C GLY A 83 5.37 6.19 3.44
N PHE A 84 4.87 5.94 2.21
CA PHE A 84 5.61 5.41 1.07
C PHE A 84 6.43 4.16 1.46
N CYS A 85 7.76 4.28 1.56
CA CYS A 85 8.64 3.17 1.92
C CYS A 85 8.66 2.85 3.42
N GLY A 86 8.46 3.85 4.29
CA GLY A 86 8.57 3.66 5.74
C GLY A 86 7.34 3.07 6.40
N ARG A 87 6.17 3.61 6.10
CA ARG A 87 4.87 3.22 6.71
C ARG A 87 4.90 3.18 8.25
N VAL A 88 5.67 4.07 8.85
CA VAL A 88 6.05 3.99 10.26
C VAL A 88 4.85 4.00 11.19
N LEU A 89 3.88 4.90 11.00
CA LEU A 89 2.70 4.98 11.87
C LEU A 89 1.74 3.80 11.67
N LEU A 90 1.64 3.27 10.44
CA LEU A 90 0.81 2.10 10.18
C LEU A 90 1.41 0.85 10.82
N ASN A 91 2.73 0.69 10.75
CA ASN A 91 3.43 -0.41 11.42
C ASN A 91 3.34 -0.29 12.93
N ALA A 92 3.47 0.91 13.50
CA ALA A 92 3.27 1.14 14.94
C ALA A 92 1.85 0.75 15.40
N PHE A 93 0.84 1.06 14.60
CA PHE A 93 -0.52 0.60 14.86
C PHE A 93 -0.64 -0.93 14.76
N ASN A 94 0.00 -1.56 13.78
CA ASN A 94 0.05 -3.01 13.67
C ASN A 94 0.68 -3.68 14.90
N GLU A 95 1.72 -3.08 15.46
CA GLU A 95 2.37 -3.53 16.72
C GLU A 95 1.42 -3.44 17.91
N ILE A 96 0.69 -2.33 18.04
CA ILE A 96 -0.28 -2.11 19.11
C ILE A 96 -1.40 -3.15 19.04
N GLU A 97 -2.05 -3.26 17.87
CA GLU A 97 -3.16 -4.18 17.65
C GLU A 97 -2.75 -5.63 17.91
N TYR A 98 -1.61 -6.05 17.36
CA TYR A 98 -1.13 -7.41 17.53
C TYR A 98 -0.63 -7.67 18.95
N GLY A 99 0.12 -6.74 19.51
CA GLY A 99 0.65 -6.83 20.87
C GLY A 99 -0.44 -6.98 21.92
N GLU A 100 -1.53 -6.21 21.80
CA GLU A 100 -2.67 -6.32 22.71
C GLU A 100 -3.46 -7.63 22.50
N THR A 101 -3.75 -7.97 21.24
CA THR A 101 -4.55 -9.17 20.91
C THR A 101 -3.84 -10.47 21.29
N HIS A 102 -2.49 -10.52 21.19
CA HIS A 102 -1.68 -11.71 21.48
C HIS A 102 -0.94 -11.63 22.81
N HIS A 103 -1.25 -10.64 23.66
CA HIS A 103 -0.61 -10.44 24.98
C HIS A 103 0.92 -10.28 24.90
N GLN A 104 1.42 -9.64 23.82
CA GLN A 104 2.83 -9.35 23.59
C GLN A 104 3.12 -7.89 23.98
N THR A 105 3.39 -7.67 25.28
CA THR A 105 3.54 -6.33 25.87
C THR A 105 4.70 -5.55 25.27
N ASP A 106 5.77 -6.23 24.83
CA ASP A 106 6.91 -5.60 24.15
C ASP A 106 6.50 -4.90 22.85
N LEU A 107 5.71 -5.55 22.00
CA LEU A 107 5.21 -4.96 20.78
C LEU A 107 4.23 -3.82 21.06
N PHE A 108 3.28 -4.04 21.99
CA PHE A 108 2.34 -3.00 22.37
C PHE A 108 3.06 -1.73 22.83
N ASN A 109 4.06 -1.85 23.72
CA ASN A 109 4.82 -0.72 24.22
C ASN A 109 5.64 -0.05 23.11
N MET A 110 6.25 -0.83 22.21
CA MET A 110 7.03 -0.32 21.08
C MET A 110 6.15 0.54 20.16
N GLY A 111 5.00 0.04 19.75
CA GLY A 111 4.06 0.80 18.93
C GLY A 111 3.56 2.07 19.63
N GLN A 112 3.22 1.99 20.93
CA GLN A 112 2.83 3.18 21.71
C GLN A 112 3.95 4.20 21.81
N ASP A 113 5.19 3.77 21.97
CA ASP A 113 6.36 4.64 22.01
C ASP A 113 6.57 5.38 20.68
N ILE A 114 6.41 4.69 19.56
CA ILE A 114 6.46 5.31 18.23
C ILE A 114 5.35 6.35 18.11
N ILE A 115 4.10 5.98 18.34
CA ILE A 115 2.94 6.89 18.22
C ILE A 115 3.11 8.13 19.10
N ASN A 116 3.56 7.96 20.36
CA ASN A 116 3.78 9.07 21.28
C ASN A 116 4.93 9.99 20.83
N SER A 117 6.02 9.42 20.30
CA SER A 117 7.15 10.21 19.80
C SER A 117 6.75 11.08 18.60
N TRP A 118 5.89 10.57 17.74
CA TRP A 118 5.36 11.29 16.58
C TRP A 118 4.37 12.39 16.99
N LEU A 119 3.55 12.18 18.03
CA LEU A 119 2.70 13.24 18.56
C LEU A 119 3.51 14.45 19.04
N GLN A 120 4.66 14.19 19.64
CA GLN A 120 5.51 15.21 20.22
C GLN A 120 6.43 15.88 19.19
N ASN A 121 6.97 15.13 18.25
CA ASN A 121 8.10 15.57 17.41
C ASN A 121 7.84 15.45 15.90
N GLY A 122 6.71 14.86 15.47
CA GLY A 122 6.45 14.50 14.08
C GLY A 122 5.75 15.56 13.24
N PHE A 123 5.70 16.84 13.72
CA PHE A 123 4.97 17.89 13.03
C PHE A 123 5.88 19.09 12.73
N THR A 124 5.68 19.69 11.55
CA THR A 124 6.25 21.01 11.22
C THR A 124 5.51 22.12 11.97
N ALA A 125 6.07 23.34 11.91
CA ALA A 125 5.44 24.51 12.51
C ALA A 125 4.04 24.83 11.94
N GLN A 126 3.81 24.48 10.66
CA GLN A 126 2.54 24.64 9.96
C GLN A 126 1.54 23.52 10.24
N GLY A 127 2.00 22.49 10.97
CA GLY A 127 1.16 21.38 11.42
C GLY A 127 0.98 20.27 10.39
N TRP A 128 1.86 20.17 9.41
CA TRP A 128 2.02 18.98 8.56
C TRP A 128 2.79 17.90 9.30
N PHE A 129 2.58 16.65 8.94
CA PHE A 129 3.54 15.62 9.33
C PHE A 129 4.89 15.87 8.64
N ILE A 130 5.97 15.52 9.32
CA ILE A 130 7.31 15.43 8.71
C ILE A 130 7.32 14.16 7.85
N ASP A 131 7.47 14.30 6.52
CA ASP A 131 7.40 13.16 5.60
C ASP A 131 8.62 12.24 5.70
N TRP A 132 9.79 12.84 5.90
CA TRP A 132 11.05 12.12 5.85
C TRP A 132 12.16 12.84 6.62
N VAL A 133 12.99 12.06 7.31
CA VAL A 133 14.21 12.53 8.01
C VAL A 133 15.31 11.48 7.85
N ASN A 134 16.52 11.95 7.56
CA ASN A 134 17.73 11.15 7.70
C ASN A 134 18.59 11.72 8.83
N TYR A 135 18.62 11.05 9.98
CA TYR A 135 19.35 11.51 11.15
C TYR A 135 20.87 11.52 10.98
N SER A 136 21.45 10.83 10.00
CA SER A 136 22.87 10.95 9.67
C SER A 136 23.21 12.26 8.96
N GLU A 137 22.23 12.88 8.30
CA GLU A 137 22.34 14.16 7.61
C GLU A 137 21.78 15.33 8.42
N GLY A 138 21.04 15.00 9.50
CA GLY A 138 20.33 15.98 10.33
C GLY A 138 18.93 16.30 9.83
N MET A 139 18.26 17.23 10.52
CA MET A 139 16.92 17.69 10.12
C MET A 139 16.99 18.50 8.83
N PRO A 140 16.05 18.31 7.88
CA PRO A 140 16.00 19.13 6.68
C PRO A 140 15.82 20.60 7.02
N LYS A 141 16.44 21.49 6.23
CA LYS A 141 16.23 22.94 6.36
C LYS A 141 14.86 23.36 5.80
N GLU A 142 14.40 22.67 4.79
CA GLU A 142 13.11 22.88 4.15
C GLU A 142 12.38 21.55 4.06
N PHE A 143 11.09 21.55 4.35
CA PHE A 143 10.26 20.35 4.26
C PHE A 143 9.55 20.31 2.91
N VAL A 144 9.60 19.14 2.29
CA VAL A 144 8.81 18.79 1.12
C VAL A 144 7.81 17.72 1.55
N HIS A 145 6.54 17.99 1.27
CA HIS A 145 5.45 17.11 1.59
C HIS A 145 4.86 16.49 0.34
N SER A 146 4.34 15.28 0.46
CA SER A 146 3.55 14.66 -0.59
C SER A 146 2.14 14.34 -0.09
N ILE A 147 1.15 14.51 -0.97
CA ILE A 147 -0.24 14.14 -0.66
C ILE A 147 -0.33 12.68 -0.24
N ARG A 148 0.44 11.80 -0.88
CA ARG A 148 0.48 10.39 -0.55
C ARG A 148 0.96 10.14 0.88
N GLN A 149 2.13 10.65 1.26
CA GLN A 149 2.69 10.41 2.60
C GLN A 149 1.82 10.99 3.70
N GLN A 150 1.31 12.23 3.53
CA GLN A 150 0.40 12.84 4.48
C GLN A 150 -0.89 12.01 4.64
N SER A 151 -1.47 11.57 3.53
CA SER A 151 -2.68 10.73 3.54
C SER A 151 -2.45 9.38 4.24
N GLU A 152 -1.32 8.74 3.99
CA GLU A 152 -0.95 7.46 4.61
C GLU A 152 -0.70 7.59 6.12
N GLY A 153 -0.10 8.70 6.55
CA GLY A 153 0.05 9.01 7.97
C GLY A 153 -1.29 9.23 8.67
N ILE A 154 -2.19 10.02 8.07
CA ILE A 154 -3.54 10.25 8.60
C ILE A 154 -4.36 8.95 8.62
N TYR A 155 -4.27 8.13 7.58
CA TYR A 155 -4.88 6.81 7.52
C TYR A 155 -4.50 5.95 8.73
N ALA A 156 -3.21 5.86 9.01
CA ALA A 156 -2.70 5.09 10.14
C ALA A 156 -3.24 5.60 11.49
N ILE A 157 -3.20 6.91 11.71
CA ILE A 157 -3.68 7.51 12.96
C ILE A 157 -5.21 7.37 13.10
N LEU A 158 -5.98 7.46 12.03
CA LEU A 158 -7.43 7.23 12.10
C LEU A 158 -7.76 5.78 12.48
N HIS A 159 -7.01 4.80 11.97
CA HIS A 159 -7.14 3.40 12.43
C HIS A 159 -6.77 3.26 13.90
N TYR A 160 -5.66 3.82 14.32
CA TYR A 160 -5.25 3.83 15.73
C TYR A 160 -6.32 4.44 16.63
N LEU A 161 -6.80 5.65 16.33
CA LEU A 161 -7.82 6.33 17.10
C LEU A 161 -9.13 5.55 17.18
N ASN A 162 -9.55 4.92 16.08
CA ASN A 162 -10.74 4.09 16.07
C ASN A 162 -10.58 2.83 16.93
N TYR A 163 -9.42 2.20 16.87
CA TYR A 163 -9.06 1.06 17.70
C TYR A 163 -9.07 1.42 19.18
N GLU A 164 -8.36 2.47 19.56
CA GLU A 164 -8.27 2.97 20.93
C GLU A 164 -9.66 3.34 21.50
N LYS A 165 -10.48 4.02 20.71
CA LYS A 165 -11.85 4.36 21.08
C LYS A 165 -12.72 3.13 21.34
N LYS A 166 -12.60 2.09 20.52
CA LYS A 166 -13.31 0.81 20.74
C LYS A 166 -12.88 0.12 22.05
N HIS A 167 -11.65 0.37 22.52
CA HIS A 167 -11.14 -0.13 23.79
C HIS A 167 -11.31 0.85 24.96
N GLY A 168 -12.10 1.93 24.78
CA GLY A 168 -12.41 2.90 25.83
C GLY A 168 -11.29 3.91 26.10
N ARG A 169 -10.24 3.96 25.28
CA ARG A 169 -9.12 4.88 25.41
C ARG A 169 -9.33 6.10 24.51
N GLN A 170 -9.02 7.29 25.02
CA GLN A 170 -9.21 8.56 24.30
C GLN A 170 -7.87 9.29 24.12
N HIS A 171 -7.68 9.89 22.96
CA HIS A 171 -6.46 10.60 22.59
C HIS A 171 -6.79 12.00 21.99
N PRO A 172 -7.26 12.97 22.82
CA PRO A 172 -7.76 14.26 22.33
C PRO A 172 -6.72 15.08 21.56
N GLU A 173 -5.44 14.98 21.92
CA GLU A 173 -4.38 15.68 21.20
C GLU A 173 -4.18 15.08 19.78
N TRP A 174 -4.23 13.76 19.63
CA TRP A 174 -4.22 13.12 18.32
C TRP A 174 -5.46 13.45 17.50
N GLU A 175 -6.64 13.48 18.10
CA GLU A 175 -7.87 13.91 17.41
C GLU A 175 -7.76 15.36 16.91
N LYS A 176 -7.22 16.25 17.73
CA LYS A 176 -6.97 17.66 17.36
C LYS A 176 -5.99 17.76 16.19
N ARG A 177 -4.84 17.07 16.27
CA ARG A 177 -3.84 17.05 15.20
C ARG A 177 -4.40 16.46 13.92
N THR A 178 -5.14 15.37 14.00
CA THR A 178 -5.74 14.70 12.83
C THR A 178 -6.78 15.61 12.15
N ARG A 179 -7.59 16.35 12.92
CA ARG A 179 -8.49 17.37 12.34
C ARG A 179 -7.73 18.48 11.64
N GLN A 180 -6.62 18.94 12.22
CA GLN A 180 -5.76 19.95 11.59
C GLN A 180 -5.21 19.45 10.26
N LEU A 181 -4.63 18.26 10.23
CA LEU A 181 -4.10 17.64 9.00
C LEU A 181 -5.16 17.49 7.91
N LEU A 182 -6.36 16.98 8.25
CA LEU A 182 -7.48 16.87 7.31
C LEU A 182 -7.93 18.23 6.78
N ASN A 183 -7.94 19.29 7.62
CA ASN A 183 -8.28 20.64 7.19
C ASN A 183 -7.20 21.23 6.27
N ASN A 184 -5.93 20.98 6.60
CA ASN A 184 -4.80 21.36 5.76
C ASN A 184 -4.89 20.69 4.37
N LEU A 185 -5.20 19.37 4.31
CA LEU A 185 -5.44 18.69 3.04
C LEU A 185 -6.56 19.37 2.23
N ILE A 186 -7.71 19.66 2.84
CA ILE A 186 -8.80 20.33 2.14
C ILE A 186 -8.37 21.69 1.61
N ALA A 187 -7.54 22.43 2.34
CA ALA A 187 -7.06 23.75 1.93
C ALA A 187 -6.15 23.67 0.68
N LEU A 188 -5.45 22.54 0.47
CA LEU A 188 -4.63 22.30 -0.73
C LEU A 188 -5.44 21.87 -1.95
N GLN A 189 -6.68 21.40 -1.76
CA GLN A 189 -7.48 20.87 -2.84
C GLN A 189 -7.80 21.97 -3.87
N LYS A 190 -7.45 21.73 -5.13
CA LYS A 190 -7.73 22.65 -6.23
C LYS A 190 -9.22 22.67 -6.59
N ALA A 191 -9.62 23.67 -7.36
CA ALA A 191 -11.03 23.90 -7.71
C ALA A 191 -11.69 22.71 -8.45
N ASP A 192 -10.92 21.99 -9.25
CA ASP A 192 -11.36 20.80 -9.99
C ASP A 192 -11.24 19.49 -9.19
N GLY A 193 -10.82 19.56 -7.93
CA GLY A 193 -10.76 18.44 -7.00
C GLY A 193 -9.39 17.76 -6.88
N HIS A 194 -8.41 18.10 -7.73
CA HIS A 194 -7.09 17.46 -7.64
C HIS A 194 -6.21 18.10 -6.55
N PHE A 195 -5.07 17.44 -6.31
CA PHE A 195 -3.98 17.91 -5.48
C PHE A 195 -2.68 17.94 -6.30
N ALA A 196 -1.80 18.90 -6.02
CA ALA A 196 -0.42 18.78 -6.42
C ALA A 196 0.20 17.53 -5.76
N ARG A 197 1.07 16.81 -6.46
CA ARG A 197 1.71 15.60 -5.94
C ARG A 197 2.63 15.93 -4.75
N LYS A 198 3.39 17.04 -4.85
CA LYS A 198 4.28 17.54 -3.79
C LYS A 198 4.11 19.05 -3.59
N TYR A 199 4.32 19.49 -2.37
CA TYR A 199 4.22 20.89 -1.95
C TYR A 199 5.22 21.18 -0.82
N ASN A 200 5.53 22.47 -0.63
CA ASN A 200 6.37 22.92 0.48
C ASN A 200 5.56 23.10 1.77
N ASP A 201 6.22 23.47 2.86
CA ASP A 201 5.61 23.67 4.16
C ASP A 201 4.59 24.86 4.18
N ALA A 202 4.73 25.82 3.25
CA ALA A 202 3.76 26.90 3.05
C ALA A 202 2.53 26.48 2.22
N GLY A 203 2.49 25.26 1.67
CA GLY A 203 1.41 24.76 0.82
C GLY A 203 1.51 25.19 -0.65
N GLU A 204 2.68 25.65 -1.09
CA GLU A 204 2.95 25.97 -2.50
C GLU A 204 3.35 24.72 -3.28
N ASP A 205 2.84 24.61 -4.50
CA ASP A 205 3.09 23.43 -5.35
C ASP A 205 4.54 23.33 -5.76
N ILE A 206 5.16 22.17 -5.52
CA ILE A 206 6.48 21.78 -6.02
C ILE A 206 6.36 20.88 -7.26
N ASP A 207 5.40 19.94 -7.20
CA ASP A 207 5.07 19.05 -8.32
C ASP A 207 3.55 19.08 -8.52
N ALA A 208 3.14 19.79 -9.56
CA ALA A 208 1.73 20.04 -9.87
C ALA A 208 1.02 18.87 -10.56
N SER A 209 1.71 17.74 -10.84
CA SER A 209 1.05 16.56 -11.39
C SER A 209 -0.01 16.04 -10.43
N GLY A 210 -1.18 15.69 -10.94
CA GLY A 210 -2.32 15.20 -10.13
C GLY A 210 -2.27 13.71 -9.80
N GLY A 211 -1.17 13.01 -10.08
CA GLY A 211 -1.09 11.55 -10.03
C GLY A 211 -1.40 10.92 -8.67
N SER A 212 -0.99 11.56 -7.58
CA SER A 212 -1.28 11.08 -6.21
C SER A 212 -2.65 11.49 -5.64
N THR A 213 -3.48 12.19 -6.42
CA THR A 213 -4.81 12.67 -5.99
C THR A 213 -5.69 11.56 -5.39
N PRO A 214 -5.77 10.32 -5.93
CA PRO A 214 -6.57 9.26 -5.33
C PRO A 214 -6.22 8.95 -3.87
N SER A 215 -4.98 9.11 -3.45
CA SER A 215 -4.53 8.79 -2.08
C SER A 215 -5.26 9.60 -1.00
N ALA A 216 -5.68 10.83 -1.29
CA ALA A 216 -6.39 11.67 -0.33
C ALA A 216 -7.85 11.23 -0.11
N THR A 217 -8.48 10.58 -1.10
CA THR A 217 -9.92 10.26 -1.05
C THR A 217 -10.28 9.35 0.11
N SER A 218 -9.60 8.22 0.25
CA SER A 218 -9.86 7.26 1.33
C SER A 218 -9.68 7.90 2.70
N THR A 219 -8.62 8.66 2.88
CA THR A 219 -8.33 9.39 4.13
C THR A 219 -9.42 10.40 4.48
N LEU A 220 -9.92 11.17 3.50
CA LEU A 220 -11.03 12.09 3.70
C LEU A 220 -12.34 11.37 4.04
N VAL A 221 -12.64 10.22 3.42
CA VAL A 221 -13.79 9.39 3.78
C VAL A 221 -13.67 8.87 5.21
N MET A 222 -12.49 8.41 5.63
CA MET A 222 -12.24 8.00 7.01
C MET A 222 -12.42 9.16 7.99
N GLY A 223 -11.92 10.35 7.64
CA GLY A 223 -12.13 11.58 8.43
C GLY A 223 -13.62 11.90 8.61
N TYR A 224 -14.42 11.77 7.55
CA TYR A 224 -15.87 11.87 7.63
C TYR A 224 -16.49 10.83 8.59
N LYS A 225 -16.10 9.58 8.47
CA LYS A 225 -16.65 8.50 9.31
C LYS A 225 -16.30 8.68 10.78
N TYR A 226 -15.06 9.08 11.07
CA TYR A 226 -14.60 9.25 12.44
C TYR A 226 -15.18 10.51 13.09
N PHE A 227 -15.07 11.67 12.43
CA PHE A 227 -15.45 12.97 12.97
C PHE A 227 -16.89 13.39 12.70
N LYS A 228 -17.62 12.69 11.81
CA LYS A 228 -18.98 13.00 11.38
C LYS A 228 -19.12 14.39 10.70
N ASP A 229 -18.02 14.94 10.20
CA ASP A 229 -18.02 16.25 9.53
C ASP A 229 -18.15 16.07 8.01
N LYS A 230 -19.28 16.52 7.46
CA LYS A 230 -19.62 16.35 6.04
C LYS A 230 -18.65 17.03 5.07
N LYS A 231 -17.86 18.05 5.53
CA LYS A 231 -16.90 18.72 4.65
C LYS A 231 -15.84 17.75 4.10
N TYR A 232 -15.43 16.74 4.89
CA TYR A 232 -14.49 15.72 4.45
C TYR A 232 -15.07 14.83 3.34
N LEU A 233 -16.34 14.41 3.47
CA LEU A 233 -17.02 13.66 2.42
C LEU A 233 -17.19 14.46 1.13
N LEU A 234 -17.53 15.76 1.25
CA LEU A 234 -17.66 16.65 0.09
C LEU A 234 -16.31 16.84 -0.62
N ALA A 235 -15.23 16.98 0.13
CA ALA A 235 -13.88 17.04 -0.44
C ALA A 235 -13.49 15.72 -1.14
N ALA A 236 -13.79 14.56 -0.53
CA ALA A 236 -13.57 13.25 -1.13
C ALA A 236 -14.35 13.07 -2.43
N LYS A 237 -15.59 13.52 -2.52
CA LYS A 237 -16.39 13.49 -3.75
C LYS A 237 -15.77 14.34 -4.85
N ARG A 238 -15.33 15.58 -4.53
CA ARG A 238 -14.62 16.40 -5.53
C ARG A 238 -13.32 15.75 -6.02
N THR A 239 -12.60 15.05 -5.14
CA THR A 239 -11.41 14.29 -5.54
C THR A 239 -11.75 13.23 -6.56
N ILE A 240 -12.83 12.46 -6.32
CA ILE A 240 -13.19 11.37 -7.24
C ILE A 240 -13.74 11.87 -8.57
N ASP A 241 -14.40 13.04 -8.60
CA ASP A 241 -14.82 13.68 -9.86
C ASP A 241 -13.60 13.96 -10.76
N TYR A 242 -12.49 14.40 -10.18
CA TYR A 242 -11.22 14.55 -10.91
C TYR A 242 -10.64 13.21 -11.33
N VAL A 243 -10.60 12.23 -10.43
CA VAL A 243 -10.04 10.88 -10.67
C VAL A 243 -10.81 10.17 -11.78
N GLU A 244 -12.14 10.24 -11.77
CA GLU A 244 -12.98 9.71 -12.85
C GLU A 244 -12.63 10.34 -14.18
N LYS A 245 -12.67 11.68 -14.26
CA LYS A 245 -12.49 12.42 -15.50
C LYS A 245 -11.08 12.32 -16.08
N ASN A 246 -10.06 12.32 -15.24
CA ASN A 246 -8.68 12.50 -15.68
C ASN A 246 -7.80 11.25 -15.54
N ILE A 247 -8.21 10.29 -14.73
CA ILE A 247 -7.46 9.06 -14.49
C ILE A 247 -8.23 7.85 -15.02
N ILE A 248 -9.38 7.52 -14.44
CA ILE A 248 -10.11 6.27 -14.77
C ILE A 248 -10.62 6.28 -16.22
N SER A 249 -11.30 7.37 -16.64
CA SER A 249 -11.86 7.44 -18.01
C SER A 249 -10.80 7.43 -19.11
N LYS A 250 -9.59 7.91 -18.81
CA LYS A 250 -8.45 7.93 -19.72
C LYS A 250 -7.57 6.70 -19.59
N SER A 251 -7.73 5.93 -18.52
CA SER A 251 -6.81 4.88 -18.10
C SER A 251 -5.38 5.37 -17.94
N ASP A 252 -5.23 6.59 -17.40
CA ASP A 252 -3.95 7.29 -17.17
C ASP A 252 -3.62 7.21 -15.68
N TYR A 253 -3.13 6.07 -15.23
CA TYR A 253 -2.80 5.79 -13.83
C TYR A 253 -1.36 6.15 -13.52
N PHE A 254 -1.05 7.43 -13.75
CA PHE A 254 0.29 7.98 -13.70
C PHE A 254 0.75 8.29 -12.26
N SER A 255 1.95 7.86 -11.94
CA SER A 255 2.83 8.39 -10.88
C SER A 255 2.19 8.53 -9.49
N SER A 256 1.88 7.41 -8.84
CA SER A 256 1.62 7.38 -7.39
C SER A 256 2.90 7.11 -6.58
N THR A 257 3.87 6.39 -7.14
CA THR A 257 5.22 6.30 -6.58
C THR A 257 5.88 7.69 -6.54
N LEU A 258 6.69 7.95 -5.53
CA LEU A 258 7.30 9.28 -5.34
C LEU A 258 8.66 9.42 -6.01
N ASP A 259 9.20 8.34 -6.54
CA ASP A 259 10.51 8.16 -7.16
C ASP A 259 10.46 7.90 -8.67
N ALA A 260 9.27 7.72 -9.25
CA ALA A 260 9.08 7.47 -10.69
C ALA A 260 8.08 8.43 -11.31
N ASN A 261 8.17 8.63 -12.63
CA ASN A 261 7.28 9.47 -13.44
C ASN A 261 6.73 8.69 -14.63
N CYS A 262 6.02 7.61 -14.36
CA CYS A 262 5.46 6.73 -15.38
C CYS A 262 4.11 6.16 -14.92
N GLU A 263 3.47 5.37 -15.76
CA GLU A 263 2.34 4.51 -15.38
C GLU A 263 2.79 3.56 -14.27
N ASP A 264 1.99 3.46 -13.22
CA ASP A 264 2.26 2.56 -12.11
C ASP A 264 1.01 1.84 -11.58
N LYS A 265 1.23 0.66 -11.05
CA LYS A 265 0.21 -0.17 -10.41
C LYS A 265 -0.36 0.51 -9.16
N GLU A 266 0.46 1.23 -8.41
CA GLU A 266 0.06 1.83 -7.14
C GLU A 266 -0.97 2.94 -7.35
N ALA A 267 -0.84 3.72 -8.45
CA ALA A 267 -1.85 4.69 -8.86
C ALA A 267 -3.21 4.02 -9.18
N ALA A 268 -3.17 2.88 -9.86
CA ALA A 268 -4.38 2.11 -10.14
C ALA A 268 -5.01 1.55 -8.86
N ILE A 269 -4.21 1.03 -7.93
CA ILE A 269 -4.68 0.56 -6.62
C ILE A 269 -5.27 1.71 -5.79
N ALA A 270 -4.64 2.89 -5.81
CA ALA A 270 -5.17 4.07 -5.13
C ALA A 270 -6.53 4.50 -5.69
N ALA A 271 -6.74 4.42 -7.02
CA ALA A 271 -8.03 4.68 -7.65
C ALA A 271 -9.09 3.62 -7.26
N VAL A 272 -8.71 2.34 -7.20
CA VAL A 272 -9.60 1.27 -6.70
C VAL A 272 -10.01 1.54 -5.25
N THR A 273 -9.04 1.83 -4.38
CA THR A 273 -9.29 2.07 -2.96
C THR A 273 -10.19 3.30 -2.76
N SER A 274 -9.93 4.39 -3.47
CA SER A 274 -10.70 5.63 -3.35
C SER A 274 -12.17 5.45 -3.76
N THR A 275 -12.43 4.79 -4.86
CA THR A 275 -13.79 4.48 -5.34
C THR A 275 -14.52 3.50 -4.41
N TYR A 276 -13.82 2.50 -3.90
CA TYR A 276 -14.35 1.57 -2.90
C TYR A 276 -14.81 2.29 -1.63
N TYR A 277 -13.98 3.19 -1.08
CA TYR A 277 -14.32 3.92 0.15
C TYR A 277 -15.58 4.77 -0.01
N LEU A 278 -15.75 5.43 -1.16
CA LEU A 278 -16.98 6.16 -1.46
C LEU A 278 -18.19 5.23 -1.66
N ALA A 279 -18.02 4.10 -2.33
CA ALA A 279 -19.08 3.11 -2.46
C ALA A 279 -19.56 2.55 -1.10
N MET A 280 -18.66 2.48 -0.11
CA MET A 280 -18.99 1.99 1.24
C MET A 280 -19.79 2.99 2.08
N VAL A 281 -19.73 4.29 1.76
CA VAL A 281 -20.39 5.36 2.56
C VAL A 281 -21.52 6.07 1.83
N THR A 282 -21.84 5.64 0.61
CA THR A 282 -22.94 6.17 -0.21
C THR A 282 -24.02 5.11 -0.46
N THR A 283 -25.14 5.51 -1.04
CA THR A 283 -26.28 4.63 -1.30
C THR A 283 -26.90 4.88 -2.68
N GLY A 284 -27.77 3.98 -3.13
CA GLY A 284 -28.55 4.14 -4.35
C GLY A 284 -27.68 4.27 -5.62
N LYS A 285 -28.07 5.20 -6.50
CA LYS A 285 -27.38 5.41 -7.78
C LYS A 285 -25.94 5.86 -7.63
N GLU A 286 -25.67 6.69 -6.61
CA GLU A 286 -24.32 7.18 -6.35
C GLU A 286 -23.37 6.02 -5.94
N ARG A 287 -23.85 5.12 -5.08
CA ARG A 287 -23.08 3.92 -4.73
C ARG A 287 -22.79 3.05 -5.95
N GLN A 288 -23.81 2.85 -6.80
CA GLN A 288 -23.62 2.05 -8.02
C GLN A 288 -22.58 2.67 -8.94
N HIS A 289 -22.61 3.98 -9.14
CA HIS A 289 -21.61 4.70 -9.91
C HIS A 289 -20.17 4.45 -9.40
N TYR A 290 -19.94 4.54 -8.08
CA TYR A 290 -18.63 4.25 -7.51
C TYR A 290 -18.23 2.77 -7.61
N ILE A 291 -19.19 1.83 -7.57
CA ILE A 291 -18.93 0.40 -7.85
C ILE A 291 -18.44 0.22 -9.30
N ASP A 292 -19.06 0.88 -10.26
CA ASP A 292 -18.70 0.76 -11.67
C ASP A 292 -17.29 1.34 -11.93
N LEU A 293 -16.98 2.50 -11.35
CA LEU A 293 -15.63 3.08 -11.39
C LEU A 293 -14.58 2.17 -10.72
N CYS A 294 -14.91 1.63 -9.55
CA CYS A 294 -14.04 0.71 -8.82
C CYS A 294 -13.74 -0.54 -9.65
N LYS A 295 -14.76 -1.10 -10.30
CA LYS A 295 -14.60 -2.26 -11.20
C LYS A 295 -13.70 -1.95 -12.39
N GLN A 296 -13.87 -0.78 -13.02
CA GLN A 296 -13.03 -0.36 -14.13
C GLN A 296 -11.56 -0.19 -13.71
N ALA A 297 -11.30 0.51 -12.61
CA ALA A 297 -9.96 0.67 -12.06
C ALA A 297 -9.33 -0.67 -11.64
N ALA A 298 -10.14 -1.59 -11.08
CA ALA A 298 -9.67 -2.92 -10.67
C ALA A 298 -9.14 -3.76 -11.84
N TYR A 299 -9.77 -3.71 -13.00
CA TYR A 299 -9.24 -4.41 -14.18
C TYR A 299 -7.87 -3.88 -14.59
N PHE A 300 -7.67 -2.57 -14.55
CA PHE A 300 -6.38 -1.99 -14.86
C PHE A 300 -5.33 -2.37 -13.80
N ALA A 301 -5.65 -2.24 -12.51
CA ALA A 301 -4.76 -2.66 -11.44
C ALA A 301 -4.36 -4.15 -11.58
N LEU A 302 -5.31 -5.02 -11.91
CA LEU A 302 -5.07 -6.45 -12.09
C LEU A 302 -4.29 -6.80 -13.37
N SER A 303 -4.19 -5.88 -14.34
CA SER A 303 -3.36 -6.10 -15.54
C SER A 303 -1.85 -6.15 -15.21
N TRP A 304 -1.44 -5.62 -14.05
CA TRP A 304 -0.08 -5.70 -13.52
C TRP A 304 0.23 -7.03 -12.82
N TYR A 305 -0.78 -7.84 -12.52
CA TYR A 305 -0.63 -9.10 -11.78
C TYR A 305 -0.50 -10.28 -12.73
N TYR A 306 0.47 -11.14 -12.45
CA TYR A 306 0.65 -12.37 -13.22
C TYR A 306 -0.53 -13.32 -13.03
N THR A 307 -1.08 -13.79 -14.14
CA THR A 307 -2.06 -14.88 -14.19
C THR A 307 -1.41 -16.22 -14.58
N TRP A 308 -0.08 -16.25 -14.70
CA TRP A 308 0.72 -17.43 -15.06
C TRP A 308 2.01 -17.46 -14.24
N ASP A 309 2.73 -18.60 -14.29
CA ASP A 309 4.02 -18.73 -13.66
C ASP A 309 5.14 -18.42 -14.64
N VAL A 310 6.00 -17.47 -14.28
CA VAL A 310 7.28 -17.24 -14.95
C VAL A 310 8.20 -18.42 -14.59
N PRO A 311 8.84 -19.09 -15.57
CA PRO A 311 9.75 -20.17 -15.28
C PRO A 311 11.06 -19.64 -14.72
N PHE A 312 11.50 -20.20 -13.60
CA PHE A 312 12.81 -19.96 -13.01
C PHE A 312 13.69 -21.20 -13.19
N ALA A 313 14.97 -21.00 -13.51
CA ALA A 313 15.89 -22.10 -13.77
C ALA A 313 16.26 -22.84 -12.48
N GLN A 314 16.54 -24.13 -12.59
CA GLN A 314 17.15 -24.92 -11.53
C GLN A 314 18.54 -24.35 -11.20
N GLY A 315 18.92 -24.30 -9.93
CA GLY A 315 20.14 -23.66 -9.43
C GLY A 315 19.98 -22.16 -9.17
N GLN A 316 18.86 -21.56 -9.55
CA GLN A 316 18.45 -20.23 -9.08
C GLN A 316 17.55 -20.39 -7.85
N MET A 317 17.68 -19.52 -6.87
CA MET A 317 16.98 -19.67 -5.60
C MET A 317 15.44 -19.73 -5.78
N LEU A 318 14.84 -18.90 -6.63
CA LEU A 318 13.39 -18.94 -6.88
C LEU A 318 12.99 -20.27 -7.57
N GLY A 319 13.81 -20.77 -8.48
CA GLY A 319 13.61 -22.09 -9.11
C GLY A 319 13.69 -23.23 -8.10
N ASP A 320 14.70 -23.21 -7.25
CA ASP A 320 14.93 -24.24 -6.22
C ASP A 320 13.86 -24.18 -5.10
N LEU A 321 13.32 -22.99 -4.81
CA LEU A 321 12.18 -22.83 -3.91
C LEU A 321 10.83 -23.23 -4.54
N GLY A 322 10.81 -23.49 -5.84
CA GLY A 322 9.59 -23.79 -6.58
C GLY A 322 8.62 -22.60 -6.66
N PHE A 323 9.15 -21.38 -6.64
CA PHE A 323 8.35 -20.14 -6.62
C PHE A 323 7.36 -20.07 -7.78
N LYS A 324 6.16 -19.64 -7.49
CA LYS A 324 5.07 -19.42 -8.43
C LYS A 324 4.75 -17.93 -8.50
N SER A 325 4.95 -17.33 -9.68
CA SER A 325 4.76 -15.88 -9.85
C SER A 325 3.29 -15.44 -10.02
N ARG A 326 2.37 -16.36 -10.31
CA ARG A 326 0.95 -16.00 -10.39
C ARG A 326 0.46 -15.38 -9.08
N GLY A 327 -0.27 -14.29 -9.18
CA GLY A 327 -0.71 -13.51 -8.01
C GLY A 327 0.29 -12.48 -7.50
N TRP A 328 1.53 -12.51 -7.99
CA TRP A 328 2.50 -11.43 -7.81
C TRP A 328 2.33 -10.39 -8.91
N SER A 329 2.96 -9.23 -8.76
CA SER A 329 2.81 -8.10 -9.69
C SER A 329 4.12 -7.41 -9.99
N ASN A 330 4.15 -6.64 -11.08
CA ASN A 330 5.20 -5.65 -11.30
C ASN A 330 4.79 -4.31 -10.67
N VAL A 331 5.75 -3.45 -10.38
CA VAL A 331 5.53 -2.14 -9.75
C VAL A 331 5.05 -1.12 -10.77
N SER A 332 5.89 -0.85 -11.77
CA SER A 332 5.67 0.21 -12.75
C SER A 332 6.46 -0.05 -14.03
N VAL A 333 6.35 0.86 -14.98
CA VAL A 333 7.17 0.82 -16.21
C VAL A 333 8.66 1.03 -15.92
N GLU A 334 8.99 1.90 -14.97
CA GLU A 334 10.38 2.17 -14.58
C GLU A 334 10.93 1.13 -13.59
N ASN A 335 10.10 0.72 -12.62
CA ASN A 335 10.46 -0.27 -11.60
C ASN A 335 9.81 -1.62 -11.94
N ASN A 336 10.44 -2.38 -12.81
CA ASN A 336 9.86 -3.59 -13.39
C ASN A 336 10.19 -4.90 -12.65
N HIS A 337 10.55 -4.84 -11.38
CA HIS A 337 10.72 -6.01 -10.54
C HIS A 337 9.37 -6.56 -10.03
N ILE A 338 9.39 -7.80 -9.58
CA ILE A 338 8.24 -8.45 -8.94
C ILE A 338 8.17 -8.01 -7.49
N ASP A 339 6.99 -7.59 -7.02
CA ASP A 339 6.78 -7.09 -5.66
C ASP A 339 5.47 -7.54 -4.99
N VAL A 340 5.27 -7.11 -3.74
CA VAL A 340 4.14 -7.49 -2.87
C VAL A 340 3.16 -6.34 -2.61
N PHE A 341 3.18 -5.27 -3.37
CA PHE A 341 2.27 -4.15 -3.14
C PHE A 341 0.83 -4.53 -3.48
N VAL A 342 0.06 -4.83 -2.46
CA VAL A 342 -1.35 -5.24 -2.57
C VAL A 342 -2.26 -4.47 -1.62
N PHE A 343 -1.84 -4.21 -0.39
CA PHE A 343 -2.67 -3.58 0.66
C PHE A 343 -4.10 -4.12 0.66
N GLU A 344 -5.10 -3.26 0.48
CA GLU A 344 -6.52 -3.61 0.52
C GLU A 344 -7.06 -4.16 -0.82
N LEU A 345 -6.32 -4.07 -1.94
CA LEU A 345 -6.80 -4.47 -3.26
C LEU A 345 -7.42 -5.88 -3.29
N PRO A 346 -6.81 -6.93 -2.69
CA PRO A 346 -7.40 -8.25 -2.74
C PRO A 346 -8.78 -8.32 -2.07
N HIS A 347 -8.97 -7.64 -0.95
CA HIS A 347 -10.27 -7.59 -0.26
C HIS A 347 -11.31 -6.80 -1.04
N ILE A 348 -10.89 -5.73 -1.73
CA ILE A 348 -11.76 -4.91 -2.56
C ILE A 348 -12.25 -5.70 -3.78
N ILE A 349 -11.38 -6.45 -4.46
CA ILE A 349 -11.81 -7.28 -5.60
C ILE A 349 -12.71 -8.44 -5.16
N LYS A 350 -12.47 -9.02 -3.98
CA LYS A 350 -13.38 -10.01 -3.39
C LYS A 350 -14.76 -9.40 -3.11
N TRP A 351 -14.80 -8.20 -2.54
CA TRP A 351 -16.04 -7.45 -2.34
C TRP A 351 -16.71 -7.12 -3.69
N LEU A 352 -15.96 -6.66 -4.70
CA LEU A 352 -16.49 -6.42 -6.04
C LEU A 352 -17.15 -7.67 -6.62
N SER A 353 -16.56 -8.86 -6.43
CA SER A 353 -17.17 -10.12 -6.85
C SER A 353 -18.50 -10.40 -6.15
N SER A 354 -18.72 -9.89 -4.95
CA SER A 354 -19.95 -10.06 -4.19
C SER A 354 -21.07 -9.08 -4.59
N VAL A 355 -20.71 -7.90 -5.13
CA VAL A 355 -21.67 -6.84 -5.51
C VAL A 355 -21.81 -6.68 -7.01
N THR A 356 -21.06 -7.43 -7.80
CA THR A 356 -21.13 -7.51 -9.25
C THR A 356 -21.18 -8.98 -9.70
N GLU A 357 -21.37 -9.23 -10.99
CA GLU A 357 -21.37 -10.60 -11.53
C GLU A 357 -19.95 -11.12 -11.88
N GLU A 358 -18.88 -10.34 -11.61
CA GLU A 358 -17.51 -10.67 -12.02
C GLU A 358 -16.84 -11.67 -11.05
N LYS A 359 -17.10 -12.94 -11.25
CA LYS A 359 -16.57 -14.03 -10.41
C LYS A 359 -15.07 -14.32 -10.57
N ARG A 360 -14.39 -13.77 -11.59
CA ARG A 360 -12.94 -13.87 -11.73
C ARG A 360 -12.21 -13.11 -10.63
N PHE A 361 -12.81 -12.05 -10.08
CA PHE A 361 -12.23 -11.27 -8.99
C PHE A 361 -12.06 -12.09 -7.71
N GLU A 362 -13.06 -12.90 -7.33
CA GLU A 362 -12.93 -13.78 -6.17
C GLU A 362 -11.82 -14.82 -6.38
N LYS A 363 -11.76 -15.43 -7.56
CA LYS A 363 -10.71 -16.38 -7.90
C LYS A 363 -9.32 -15.72 -7.90
N MET A 364 -9.21 -14.49 -8.39
CA MET A 364 -7.94 -13.76 -8.38
C MET A 364 -7.54 -13.36 -6.96
N TYR A 365 -8.51 -13.01 -6.09
CA TYR A 365 -8.25 -12.84 -4.66
C TYR A 365 -7.58 -14.09 -4.06
N ASP A 366 -8.14 -15.28 -4.30
CA ASP A 366 -7.59 -16.54 -3.76
C ASP A 366 -6.16 -16.80 -4.27
N VAL A 367 -5.90 -16.47 -5.54
CA VAL A 367 -4.55 -16.59 -6.14
C VAL A 367 -3.57 -15.64 -5.48
N ILE A 368 -3.90 -14.35 -5.36
CA ILE A 368 -3.02 -13.34 -4.74
C ILE A 368 -2.77 -13.72 -3.26
N TYR A 369 -3.84 -13.97 -2.51
CA TYR A 369 -3.76 -14.27 -1.08
C TYR A 369 -2.85 -15.46 -0.77
N SER A 370 -2.96 -16.52 -1.56
CA SER A 370 -2.13 -17.72 -1.38
C SER A 370 -0.69 -17.51 -1.87
N SER A 371 -0.49 -16.74 -2.92
CA SER A 371 0.82 -16.62 -3.56
C SER A 371 1.80 -15.76 -2.76
N LEU A 372 1.34 -14.70 -2.10
CA LEU A 372 2.19 -13.82 -1.31
C LEU A 372 2.71 -14.44 0.00
N ASN A 373 2.27 -15.63 0.32
CA ASN A 373 2.74 -16.44 1.44
C ASN A 373 4.12 -17.09 1.20
N GLN A 374 4.57 -17.19 -0.06
CA GLN A 374 5.68 -18.05 -0.48
C GLN A 374 7.07 -17.62 0.00
N LEU A 375 7.33 -16.33 0.13
CA LEU A 375 8.66 -15.80 0.39
C LEU A 375 8.82 -15.18 1.78
N LEU A 376 7.98 -15.58 2.75
CA LEU A 376 8.14 -15.19 4.14
C LEU A 376 9.46 -15.74 4.69
N PRO A 377 10.41 -14.89 5.13
CA PRO A 377 11.62 -15.35 5.75
C PRO A 377 11.33 -15.85 7.17
N THR A 378 11.63 -17.12 7.42
CA THR A 378 11.61 -17.75 8.75
C THR A 378 13.01 -18.20 9.14
N LYS A 379 13.22 -18.64 10.38
CA LYS A 379 14.51 -19.18 10.83
C LYS A 379 14.96 -20.38 9.98
N GLU A 380 14.01 -21.20 9.56
CA GLU A 380 14.26 -22.44 8.81
C GLU A 380 14.39 -22.16 7.30
N ARG A 381 13.84 -21.03 6.82
CA ARG A 381 13.75 -20.74 5.39
C ARG A 381 13.85 -19.22 5.17
N LEU A 382 15.08 -18.72 5.07
CA LEU A 382 15.34 -17.27 4.95
C LEU A 382 15.05 -16.69 3.56
N CYS A 383 14.90 -17.52 2.52
CA CYS A 383 14.60 -17.05 1.15
C CYS A 383 15.59 -15.98 0.62
N GLY A 384 16.87 -16.09 0.99
CA GLY A 384 17.91 -15.13 0.60
C GLY A 384 17.98 -13.85 1.43
N ILE A 385 17.20 -13.74 2.48
CA ILE A 385 17.17 -12.60 3.40
C ILE A 385 17.97 -12.90 4.67
N GLY A 386 18.62 -11.90 5.25
CA GLY A 386 19.50 -12.12 6.41
C GLY A 386 18.78 -12.36 7.74
N LYS A 387 17.51 -11.95 7.87
CA LYS A 387 16.76 -12.08 9.12
C LYS A 387 15.32 -12.55 8.89
N PRO A 388 14.75 -13.35 9.82
CA PRO A 388 13.34 -13.70 9.79
C PRO A 388 12.44 -12.46 9.88
N GLY A 389 11.31 -12.50 9.17
CA GLY A 389 10.31 -11.45 9.18
C GLY A 389 10.61 -10.24 8.27
N PHE A 390 11.81 -10.13 7.72
CA PHE A 390 12.18 -9.08 6.77
C PHE A 390 11.73 -9.47 5.36
N TYR A 391 10.48 -9.23 5.04
CA TYR A 391 9.93 -9.63 3.74
C TYR A 391 10.55 -8.81 2.60
N PRO A 392 10.98 -9.46 1.49
CA PRO A 392 11.69 -8.78 0.41
C PRO A 392 10.78 -7.83 -0.38
N GLU A 393 11.33 -6.68 -0.77
CA GLU A 393 10.68 -5.78 -1.72
C GLU A 393 10.91 -6.25 -3.15
N VAL A 394 12.18 -6.36 -3.54
CA VAL A 394 12.58 -6.78 -4.86
C VAL A 394 12.76 -8.29 -4.89
N VAL A 395 11.91 -8.97 -5.65
CA VAL A 395 11.95 -10.43 -5.75
C VAL A 395 12.71 -10.89 -6.98
N GLN A 396 12.50 -10.26 -8.12
CA GLN A 396 13.18 -10.55 -9.37
C GLN A 396 13.39 -9.26 -10.14
N HIS A 397 14.64 -8.98 -10.49
CA HIS A 397 14.96 -7.81 -11.31
C HIS A 397 15.88 -8.21 -12.46
N THR A 398 15.51 -7.91 -13.68
CA THR A 398 16.16 -8.42 -14.88
C THR A 398 17.62 -8.00 -15.06
N THR A 399 17.97 -6.78 -14.62
CA THR A 399 19.32 -6.24 -14.78
C THR A 399 20.18 -6.36 -13.52
N TRP A 400 19.57 -6.37 -12.35
CA TRP A 400 20.31 -6.36 -11.08
C TRP A 400 20.73 -7.73 -10.60
N ASP A 401 19.97 -8.75 -10.97
CA ASP A 401 20.11 -10.09 -10.42
C ASP A 401 21.49 -10.69 -10.65
N TYR A 402 22.01 -10.53 -11.86
CA TYR A 402 23.35 -11.01 -12.20
C TYR A 402 24.45 -10.10 -11.67
N GLY A 403 24.22 -8.79 -11.66
CA GLY A 403 25.22 -7.80 -11.28
C GLY A 403 25.56 -7.79 -9.80
N ARG A 404 24.64 -8.18 -8.93
CA ARG A 404 24.82 -8.09 -7.48
C ARG A 404 25.40 -9.34 -6.83
N ASN A 405 24.97 -10.52 -7.23
CA ASN A 405 25.42 -11.76 -6.60
C ASN A 405 25.93 -12.82 -7.55
N GLY A 406 25.92 -12.59 -8.85
CA GLY A 406 26.37 -13.54 -9.87
C GLY A 406 25.54 -14.83 -9.99
N LYS A 407 24.40 -14.89 -9.33
CA LYS A 407 23.52 -16.08 -9.25
C LYS A 407 22.24 -15.97 -10.07
N GLY A 408 22.12 -14.90 -10.86
CA GLY A 408 20.99 -14.69 -11.76
C GLY A 408 19.74 -14.12 -11.09
N PHE A 409 19.68 -14.08 -9.78
CA PHE A 409 18.59 -13.51 -9.03
C PHE A 409 18.94 -13.37 -7.54
N TYR A 410 18.30 -12.46 -6.86
CA TYR A 410 18.24 -12.42 -5.40
C TYR A 410 17.04 -11.57 -4.93
N ASN A 411 16.59 -11.80 -3.68
CA ASN A 411 15.65 -10.93 -3.00
C ASN A 411 16.37 -9.74 -2.38
N ASN A 412 15.77 -8.57 -2.42
CA ASN A 412 16.36 -7.34 -1.87
C ASN A 412 15.42 -6.64 -0.91
N LEU A 413 16.00 -6.02 0.13
CA LEU A 413 15.31 -5.25 1.15
C LEU A 413 15.55 -3.75 0.94
N PHE A 414 14.98 -3.17 -0.10
CA PHE A 414 15.04 -1.71 -0.26
C PHE A 414 14.23 -1.00 0.82
N ALA A 415 13.01 -1.45 1.05
CA ALA A 415 12.08 -0.79 1.93
C ALA A 415 11.16 -1.80 2.65
N PRO A 416 11.66 -2.55 3.65
CA PRO A 416 10.87 -3.57 4.33
C PRO A 416 9.66 -2.98 5.09
N GLY A 417 9.66 -1.70 5.42
CA GLY A 417 8.55 -1.06 6.12
C GLY A 417 7.23 -1.16 5.37
N TRP A 418 7.22 -0.86 4.07
CA TRP A 418 5.99 -0.94 3.29
C TRP A 418 5.61 -2.38 2.93
N THR A 419 6.58 -3.27 2.73
CA THR A 419 6.28 -4.68 2.42
C THR A 419 5.58 -5.36 3.59
N ILE A 420 6.04 -5.10 4.81
CA ILE A 420 5.41 -5.58 6.04
C ILE A 420 3.98 -5.01 6.18
N ALA A 421 3.82 -3.70 5.99
CA ALA A 421 2.52 -3.05 6.07
C ALA A 421 1.54 -3.60 5.01
N SER A 422 1.99 -3.82 3.78
CA SER A 422 1.17 -4.37 2.69
C SER A 422 0.64 -5.78 3.01
N LEU A 423 1.53 -6.65 3.48
CA LEU A 423 1.14 -8.00 3.89
C LEU A 423 0.24 -7.98 5.14
N TRP A 424 0.51 -7.09 6.09
CA TRP A 424 -0.30 -6.97 7.28
C TRP A 424 -1.75 -6.58 6.96
N GLU A 425 -1.94 -5.65 6.03
CA GLU A 425 -3.27 -5.30 5.52
C GLU A 425 -3.93 -6.48 4.79
N LEU A 426 -3.19 -7.21 3.96
CA LEU A 426 -3.69 -8.43 3.30
C LEU A 426 -4.22 -9.44 4.31
N TYR A 427 -3.55 -9.60 5.46
CA TYR A 427 -3.96 -10.52 6.51
C TYR A 427 -4.85 -9.88 7.59
N SER A 428 -5.44 -8.69 7.30
CA SER A 428 -6.38 -7.96 8.17
C SER A 428 -7.70 -7.63 7.45
N PRO A 429 -8.46 -8.63 6.94
CA PRO A 429 -9.53 -8.43 5.96
C PRO A 429 -10.71 -7.58 6.44
N ASN A 430 -10.92 -7.45 7.73
CA ASN A 430 -12.08 -6.75 8.30
C ASN A 430 -11.78 -5.33 8.76
N ARG A 431 -10.52 -4.92 8.80
CA ARG A 431 -10.08 -3.65 9.41
C ARG A 431 -10.82 -2.45 8.83
N THR A 432 -10.77 -2.29 7.52
CA THR A 432 -11.43 -1.16 6.81
C THR A 432 -12.95 -1.28 6.83
N VAL A 433 -13.50 -2.46 6.62
CA VAL A 433 -14.95 -2.69 6.65
C VAL A 433 -15.53 -2.31 8.01
N GLU A 434 -14.85 -2.67 9.09
CA GLU A 434 -15.26 -2.32 10.46
C GLU A 434 -15.09 -0.82 10.77
N PHE A 435 -14.12 -0.17 10.16
CA PHE A 435 -13.95 1.28 10.29
C PHE A 435 -15.07 2.04 9.56
N LEU A 436 -15.45 1.59 8.36
CA LEU A 436 -16.42 2.28 7.51
C LEU A 436 -17.89 1.98 7.86
N LYS A 437 -18.19 0.97 8.66
CA LYS A 437 -19.52 0.74 9.24
C LYS A 437 -19.89 1.80 10.27
#